data_3dd43dda5da8c3368b4333e90c01f342
#
_entry.id   3dd43dda5da8c3368b4333e90c01f342
#
_cell.length_a   1.000
_cell.length_b   1.000
_cell.length_c   1.000
_cell.angle_alpha   90.00
_cell.angle_beta   90.00
_cell.angle_gamma   90.00
#
_symmetry.space_group_name_H-M   'P 1'
#
loop_
_entity.id
_entity.type
_entity.pdbx_description
1 polymer ?
#
loop_
_entity_poly.entity_id
_entity_poly.type
_entity_poly.pdbx_seq_one_letter_code
_entity_poly.pdbx_strand_id
1 'polypeptide(L)'
;MSLLAHLPLTPQQGALSDEDFQQLRDLIYQTTGIFFQENKRYLLESRVRRRLTELKLPSARDYVHLLSNGQSSEELRRLINAITINETFFFRAPGQLEVIENHLVPEWLQLRRPIRIWSAGCSSGEEPYTIALFLRHNLLPRYPQ
;
A
#
# COMPACT_ATOMS: atom_id res chain seq x y z
N MET A 1 -20.43 -25.05 25.57
CA MET A 1 -19.18 -24.41 25.16
C MET A 1 -18.83 -24.92 23.75
N SER A 2 -19.02 -24.10 22.74
CA SER A 2 -19.00 -24.51 21.32
C SER A 2 -17.57 -24.59 20.81
N LEU A 3 -17.10 -25.79 20.45
CA LEU A 3 -15.77 -26.09 19.88
C LEU A 3 -15.64 -25.76 18.38
N LEU A 4 -16.59 -24.99 17.81
CA LEU A 4 -16.64 -24.69 16.36
C LEU A 4 -15.93 -23.39 15.93
N ALA A 5 -15.18 -22.72 16.80
CA ALA A 5 -14.70 -21.35 16.56
C ALA A 5 -13.35 -21.24 15.78
N HIS A 6 -12.72 -22.34 15.33
CA HIS A 6 -11.38 -22.30 14.71
C HIS A 6 -11.18 -23.19 13.48
N LEU A 7 -12.25 -23.51 12.76
CA LEU A 7 -12.05 -24.18 11.46
C LEU A 7 -11.50 -23.15 10.45
N PRO A 8 -10.38 -23.46 9.76
CA PRO A 8 -9.90 -22.59 8.68
C PRO A 8 -10.98 -22.51 7.59
N LEU A 9 -11.16 -21.29 7.05
CA LEU A 9 -12.10 -21.07 5.94
C LEU A 9 -11.74 -21.99 4.77
N THR A 10 -12.76 -22.65 4.21
CA THR A 10 -12.57 -23.45 3.00
C THR A 10 -12.19 -22.54 1.82
N PRO A 11 -11.49 -23.03 0.79
CA PRO A 11 -11.15 -22.26 -0.40
C PRO A 11 -12.36 -21.56 -1.04
N GLN A 12 -13.55 -22.14 -0.93
CA GLN A 12 -14.80 -21.63 -1.47
C GLN A 12 -15.37 -20.43 -0.69
N GLN A 13 -15.11 -20.30 0.61
CA GLN A 13 -15.67 -19.22 1.42
C GLN A 13 -15.10 -17.83 1.10
N GLY A 14 -13.93 -17.76 0.50
CA GLY A 14 -13.30 -16.50 0.08
C GLY A 14 -13.37 -16.23 -1.42
N ALA A 15 -14.01 -17.10 -2.20
CA ALA A 15 -14.22 -16.89 -3.63
C ALA A 15 -15.28 -15.80 -3.85
N LEU A 16 -14.97 -14.85 -4.71
CA LEU A 16 -15.90 -13.81 -5.13
C LEU A 16 -16.73 -14.34 -6.32
N SER A 17 -18.03 -14.14 -6.33
CA SER A 17 -18.82 -14.26 -7.57
C SER A 17 -18.40 -13.15 -8.56
N ASP A 18 -18.81 -13.24 -9.82
CA ASP A 18 -18.52 -12.19 -10.79
C ASP A 18 -19.14 -10.86 -10.39
N GLU A 19 -20.36 -10.92 -9.86
CA GLU A 19 -21.08 -9.76 -9.34
C GLU A 19 -20.36 -9.14 -8.13
N ASP A 20 -20.00 -9.95 -7.14
CA ASP A 20 -19.30 -9.49 -5.93
C ASP A 20 -17.90 -8.92 -6.28
N PHE A 21 -17.19 -9.52 -7.24
CA PHE A 21 -15.91 -9.02 -7.72
C PHE A 21 -16.06 -7.65 -8.39
N GLN A 22 -17.03 -7.49 -9.29
CA GLN A 22 -17.30 -6.23 -9.97
C GLN A 22 -17.64 -5.13 -8.97
N GLN A 23 -18.56 -5.41 -8.05
CA GLN A 23 -18.99 -4.47 -7.03
C GLN A 23 -17.83 -4.02 -6.13
N LEU A 24 -17.00 -4.97 -5.68
CA LEU A 24 -15.85 -4.66 -4.83
C LEU A 24 -14.77 -3.90 -5.60
N ARG A 25 -14.48 -4.28 -6.84
CA ARG A 25 -13.54 -3.59 -7.72
C ARG A 25 -13.96 -2.14 -7.95
N ASP A 26 -15.23 -1.90 -8.24
CA ASP A 26 -15.76 -0.57 -8.53
C ASP A 26 -15.73 0.31 -7.27
N LEU A 27 -16.04 -0.24 -6.10
CA LEU A 27 -15.90 0.45 -4.82
C LEU A 27 -14.44 0.86 -4.54
N ILE A 28 -13.49 -0.06 -4.75
CA ILE A 28 -12.05 0.22 -4.59
C ILE A 28 -11.63 1.31 -5.58
N TYR A 29 -12.03 1.18 -6.84
CA TYR A 29 -11.66 2.14 -7.88
C TYR A 29 -12.20 3.55 -7.57
N GLN A 30 -13.45 3.67 -7.18
CA GLN A 30 -14.07 4.96 -6.80
C GLN A 30 -13.36 5.61 -5.61
N THR A 31 -12.87 4.78 -4.67
CA THR A 31 -12.25 5.29 -3.44
C THR A 31 -10.77 5.65 -3.64
N THR A 32 -10.05 4.90 -4.49
CA THR A 32 -8.57 4.95 -4.54
C THR A 32 -7.99 5.21 -5.93
N GLY A 33 -8.78 5.05 -6.99
CA GLY A 33 -8.28 5.02 -8.37
C GLY A 33 -7.59 3.70 -8.77
N ILE A 34 -7.48 2.71 -7.86
CA ILE A 34 -6.85 1.41 -8.14
C ILE A 34 -7.84 0.51 -8.87
N PHE A 35 -7.50 0.09 -10.09
CA PHE A 35 -8.32 -0.80 -10.89
C PHE A 35 -7.76 -2.22 -10.92
N PHE A 36 -8.58 -3.20 -10.51
CA PHE A 36 -8.24 -4.62 -10.57
C PHE A 36 -8.74 -5.22 -11.89
N GLN A 37 -7.79 -5.67 -12.72
CA GLN A 37 -8.10 -6.45 -13.91
C GLN A 37 -8.57 -7.85 -13.52
N GLU A 38 -9.38 -8.50 -14.38
CA GLU A 38 -9.95 -9.83 -14.13
C GLU A 38 -8.88 -10.89 -13.84
N ASN A 39 -7.77 -10.86 -14.56
CA ASN A 39 -6.65 -11.77 -14.35
C ASN A 39 -5.93 -11.60 -12.98
N LYS A 40 -6.25 -10.54 -12.24
CA LYS A 40 -5.73 -10.27 -10.88
C LYS A 40 -6.77 -10.48 -9.78
N ARG A 41 -7.93 -11.04 -10.11
CA ARG A 41 -9.01 -11.36 -9.18
C ARG A 41 -8.52 -12.17 -7.97
N TYR A 42 -7.65 -13.15 -8.22
CA TYR A 42 -7.07 -13.99 -7.17
C TYR A 42 -6.36 -13.21 -6.06
N LEU A 43 -5.76 -12.05 -6.40
CA LEU A 43 -5.12 -11.18 -5.40
C LEU A 43 -6.16 -10.59 -4.47
N LEU A 44 -7.27 -10.08 -5.03
CA LEU A 44 -8.34 -9.50 -4.24
C LEU A 44 -9.02 -10.57 -3.37
N GLU A 45 -9.32 -11.74 -3.93
CA GLU A 45 -9.87 -12.89 -3.20
C GLU A 45 -8.99 -13.32 -2.02
N SER A 46 -7.68 -13.35 -2.23
CA SER A 46 -6.72 -13.67 -1.15
C SER A 46 -6.80 -12.67 0.02
N ARG A 47 -6.96 -11.38 -0.29
CA ARG A 47 -7.08 -10.33 0.75
C ARG A 47 -8.44 -10.40 1.44
N VAL A 48 -9.51 -10.57 0.68
CA VAL A 48 -10.87 -10.75 1.21
C VAL A 48 -10.91 -11.95 2.17
N ARG A 49 -10.37 -13.10 1.77
CA ARG A 49 -10.32 -14.29 2.63
C ARG A 49 -9.67 -14.03 3.98
N ARG A 50 -8.56 -13.31 3.99
CA ARG A 50 -7.91 -12.90 5.23
C ARG A 50 -8.84 -12.04 6.10
N ARG A 51 -9.52 -11.06 5.49
CA ARG A 51 -10.45 -10.19 6.21
C ARG A 51 -11.66 -10.96 6.77
N LEU A 52 -12.20 -11.91 5.98
CA LEU A 52 -13.27 -12.80 6.46
C LEU A 52 -12.89 -13.55 7.74
N THR A 53 -11.67 -14.11 7.76
CA THR A 53 -11.15 -14.82 8.95
C THR A 53 -11.08 -13.88 10.16
N GLU A 54 -10.54 -12.69 10.00
CA GLU A 54 -10.37 -11.70 11.07
C GLU A 54 -11.72 -11.18 11.60
N LEU A 55 -12.70 -10.97 10.70
CA LEU A 55 -14.04 -10.48 11.04
C LEU A 55 -15.03 -11.61 11.40
N LYS A 56 -14.63 -12.88 11.22
CA LYS A 56 -15.50 -14.06 11.41
C LYS A 56 -16.75 -14.01 10.54
N LEU A 57 -16.65 -13.47 9.34
CA LEU A 57 -17.73 -13.43 8.37
C LEU A 57 -17.83 -14.74 7.60
N PRO A 58 -19.06 -15.24 7.31
CA PRO A 58 -19.24 -16.54 6.71
C PRO A 58 -18.96 -16.58 5.20
N SER A 59 -19.10 -15.45 4.49
CA SER A 59 -18.93 -15.41 3.04
C SER A 59 -18.34 -14.11 2.51
N ALA A 60 -17.78 -14.17 1.30
CA ALA A 60 -17.29 -12.99 0.58
C ALA A 60 -18.44 -11.99 0.27
N ARG A 61 -19.63 -12.51 -0.02
CA ARG A 61 -20.81 -11.69 -0.26
C ARG A 61 -21.18 -10.82 0.93
N ASP A 62 -21.17 -11.39 2.15
CA ASP A 62 -21.44 -10.63 3.38
C ASP A 62 -20.41 -9.52 3.59
N TYR A 63 -19.17 -9.78 3.22
CA TYR A 63 -18.10 -8.79 3.29
C TYR A 63 -18.30 -7.64 2.29
N VAL A 64 -18.64 -7.97 1.04
CA VAL A 64 -18.95 -6.96 0.02
C VAL A 64 -20.15 -6.11 0.45
N HIS A 65 -21.20 -6.72 0.99
CA HIS A 65 -22.34 -6.00 1.55
C HIS A 65 -21.95 -5.07 2.70
N LEU A 66 -21.11 -5.54 3.63
CA LEU A 66 -20.61 -4.72 4.74
C LEU A 66 -19.92 -3.44 4.25
N LEU A 67 -19.09 -3.56 3.21
CA LEU A 67 -18.36 -2.43 2.65
C LEU A 67 -19.26 -1.49 1.84
N SER A 68 -20.18 -2.04 1.04
CA SER A 68 -21.03 -1.27 0.13
C SER A 68 -22.08 -0.43 0.86
N ASN A 69 -22.53 -0.87 2.02
CA ASN A 69 -23.55 -0.16 2.81
C ASN A 69 -23.01 1.05 3.58
N GLY A 70 -21.72 1.39 3.41
CA GLY A 70 -21.11 2.54 4.08
C GLY A 70 -20.97 2.41 5.61
N GLN A 71 -21.32 1.26 6.17
CA GLN A 71 -21.34 1.03 7.62
C GLN A 71 -19.94 0.84 8.22
N SER A 72 -18.89 0.70 7.40
CA SER A 72 -17.54 0.42 7.89
C SER A 72 -16.45 1.08 7.04
N SER A 73 -16.32 2.40 7.17
CA SER A 73 -15.25 3.16 6.54
C SER A 73 -13.85 2.67 7.02
N GLU A 74 -13.75 2.27 8.27
CA GLU A 74 -12.52 1.71 8.84
C GLU A 74 -12.14 0.37 8.19
N GLU A 75 -13.13 -0.50 7.92
CA GLU A 75 -12.87 -1.77 7.27
C GLU A 75 -12.47 -1.59 5.80
N LEU A 76 -13.09 -0.66 5.09
CA LEU A 76 -12.69 -0.30 3.73
C LEU A 76 -11.23 0.19 3.73
N ARG A 77 -10.83 1.03 4.68
CA ARG A 77 -9.45 1.48 4.86
C ARG A 77 -8.49 0.31 5.10
N ARG A 78 -8.88 -0.66 5.93
CA ARG A 78 -8.08 -1.88 6.17
C ARG A 78 -7.94 -2.73 4.92
N LEU A 79 -9.00 -2.90 4.14
CA LEU A 79 -8.92 -3.58 2.86
C LEU A 79 -7.98 -2.85 1.89
N ILE A 80 -8.12 -1.53 1.76
CA ILE A 80 -7.26 -0.72 0.90
C ILE A 80 -5.79 -0.89 1.30
N ASN A 81 -5.46 -0.83 2.59
CA ASN A 81 -4.11 -1.08 3.08
C ASN A 81 -3.61 -2.51 2.78
N ALA A 82 -4.51 -3.50 2.79
CA ALA A 82 -4.15 -4.88 2.50
C ALA A 82 -3.92 -5.16 1.01
N ILE A 83 -4.58 -4.42 0.11
CA ILE A 83 -4.44 -4.58 -1.35
C ILE A 83 -3.32 -3.72 -1.94
N THR A 84 -2.89 -2.68 -1.23
CA THR A 84 -1.75 -1.85 -1.64
C THR A 84 -0.43 -2.55 -1.31
N ILE A 85 0.56 -2.40 -2.20
CA ILE A 85 1.91 -2.89 -1.97
C ILE A 85 2.66 -1.79 -1.19
N ASN A 86 2.79 -1.98 0.11
CA ASN A 86 3.49 -1.05 1.00
C ASN A 86 4.95 -1.47 1.24
N GLU A 87 5.51 -2.28 0.34
CA GLU A 87 6.90 -2.72 0.43
C GLU A 87 7.84 -1.56 0.15
N THR A 88 8.76 -1.33 1.06
CA THR A 88 9.83 -0.35 0.94
C THR A 88 11.11 -0.89 1.58
N PHE A 89 12.27 -0.48 1.07
CA PHE A 89 13.56 -0.86 1.61
C PHE A 89 14.59 0.22 1.31
N PHE A 90 15.66 0.24 2.10
CA PHE A 90 16.74 1.22 1.93
C PHE A 90 17.41 1.07 0.56
N PHE A 91 17.70 2.21 -0.07
CA PHE A 91 18.37 2.29 -1.38
C PHE A 91 17.63 1.58 -2.52
N ARG A 92 16.29 1.54 -2.46
CA ARG A 92 15.43 0.86 -3.43
C ARG A 92 15.60 1.32 -4.88
N ALA A 93 15.89 2.59 -5.09
CA ALA A 93 15.96 3.19 -6.43
C ALA A 93 17.30 3.94 -6.63
N PRO A 94 18.43 3.22 -6.82
CA PRO A 94 19.73 3.85 -6.91
C PRO A 94 19.82 4.89 -8.03
N GLY A 95 19.19 4.66 -9.18
CA GLY A 95 19.16 5.65 -10.26
C GLY A 95 18.50 6.99 -9.88
N GLN A 96 17.54 7.00 -8.95
CA GLN A 96 16.97 8.26 -8.44
C GLN A 96 17.99 9.01 -7.57
N LEU A 97 18.80 8.29 -6.80
CA LEU A 97 19.86 8.88 -6.00
C LEU A 97 20.95 9.49 -6.88
N GLU A 98 21.28 8.84 -8.00
CA GLU A 98 22.19 9.38 -9.00
C GLU A 98 21.66 10.68 -9.62
N VAL A 99 20.37 10.77 -9.91
CA VAL A 99 19.74 12.01 -10.38
C VAL A 99 19.83 13.11 -9.32
N ILE A 100 19.58 12.78 -8.06
CA ILE A 100 19.74 13.74 -6.95
C ILE A 100 21.19 14.26 -6.92
N GLU A 101 22.18 13.37 -6.97
CA GLU A 101 23.60 13.74 -6.89
C GLU A 101 24.04 14.59 -8.09
N ASN A 102 23.72 14.14 -9.30
CA ASN A 102 24.34 14.68 -10.51
C ASN A 102 23.57 15.91 -11.08
N HIS A 103 22.29 16.02 -10.75
CA HIS A 103 21.44 17.10 -11.31
C HIS A 103 20.89 18.04 -10.24
N LEU A 104 20.30 17.51 -9.16
CA LEU A 104 19.62 18.38 -8.20
C LEU A 104 20.58 19.05 -7.21
N VAL A 105 21.57 18.34 -6.72
CA VAL A 105 22.52 18.90 -5.74
C VAL A 105 23.31 20.09 -6.29
N PRO A 106 23.86 20.08 -7.53
CA PRO A 106 24.51 21.26 -8.11
C PRO A 106 23.61 22.49 -8.17
N GLU A 107 22.33 22.30 -8.47
CA GLU A 107 21.35 23.39 -8.46
C GLU A 107 21.06 23.89 -7.03
N TRP A 108 20.90 22.96 -6.06
CA TRP A 108 20.60 23.31 -4.67
C TRP A 108 21.72 24.12 -4.02
N LEU A 109 22.96 23.80 -4.30
CA LEU A 109 24.14 24.53 -3.78
C LEU A 109 24.13 26.01 -4.24
N GLN A 110 23.55 26.31 -5.39
CA GLN A 110 23.44 27.69 -5.89
C GLN A 110 22.37 28.51 -5.15
N LEU A 111 21.35 27.83 -4.57
CA LEU A 111 20.20 28.50 -3.97
C LEU A 111 20.50 29.24 -2.67
N ARG A 112 21.61 28.92 -1.97
CA ARG A 112 22.03 29.51 -0.68
C ARG A 112 20.90 29.59 0.36
N ARG A 113 20.03 28.58 0.40
CA ARG A 113 18.88 28.45 1.31
C ARG A 113 18.70 27.01 1.76
N PRO A 114 18.06 26.75 2.92
CA PRO A 114 17.73 25.40 3.34
C PRO A 114 16.88 24.68 2.30
N ILE A 115 17.25 23.44 1.98
CA ILE A 115 16.50 22.57 1.08
C ILE A 115 15.53 21.74 1.89
N ARG A 116 14.30 21.67 1.42
CA ARG A 116 13.25 20.82 1.97
C ARG A 116 12.91 19.74 0.96
N ILE A 117 12.96 18.49 1.39
CA ILE A 117 12.66 17.33 0.55
C ILE A 117 11.43 16.64 1.12
N TRP A 118 10.45 16.40 0.29
CA TRP A 118 9.24 15.66 0.64
C TRP A 118 9.26 14.31 -0.05
N SER A 119 9.28 13.23 0.73
CA SER A 119 9.10 11.85 0.28
C SER A 119 7.62 11.50 0.38
N ALA A 120 6.90 11.56 -0.74
CA ALA A 120 5.48 11.30 -0.79
C ALA A 120 5.19 9.79 -0.81
N GLY A 121 4.33 9.31 0.10
CA GLY A 121 3.98 7.89 0.19
C GLY A 121 5.13 7.01 0.68
N CYS A 122 5.91 7.48 1.62
CA CYS A 122 7.14 6.83 2.09
C CYS A 122 6.96 5.53 2.89
N SER A 123 5.72 5.05 3.05
CA SER A 123 5.39 3.82 3.80
C SER A 123 5.98 3.81 5.21
N SER A 124 6.93 2.92 5.54
CA SER A 124 7.58 2.83 6.86
C SER A 124 8.77 3.78 7.04
N GLY A 125 9.14 4.54 6.02
CA GLY A 125 10.11 5.64 6.13
C GLY A 125 11.49 5.37 5.55
N GLU A 126 11.74 4.22 4.91
CA GLU A 126 13.06 3.88 4.37
C GLU A 126 13.54 4.84 3.31
N GLU A 127 12.64 5.41 2.48
CA GLU A 127 13.01 6.37 1.44
C GLU A 127 13.55 7.69 2.00
N PRO A 128 12.86 8.42 2.91
CA PRO A 128 13.40 9.66 3.46
C PRO A 128 14.70 9.44 4.24
N TYR A 129 14.83 8.31 4.96
CA TYR A 129 16.10 7.98 5.61
C TYR A 129 17.19 7.62 4.61
N THR A 130 16.86 6.93 3.50
CA THR A 130 17.81 6.69 2.41
C THR A 130 18.34 7.99 1.84
N ILE A 131 17.47 8.95 1.55
CA ILE A 131 17.86 10.26 1.03
C ILE A 131 18.76 10.98 2.06
N ALA A 132 18.39 10.98 3.33
CA ALA A 132 19.20 11.61 4.38
C ALA A 132 20.60 10.97 4.53
N LEU A 133 20.66 9.65 4.54
CA LEU A 133 21.94 8.91 4.60
C LEU A 133 22.80 9.18 3.37
N PHE A 134 22.21 9.15 2.18
CA PHE A 134 22.89 9.40 0.92
C PHE A 134 23.49 10.82 0.88
N LEU A 135 22.69 11.84 1.23
CA LEU A 135 23.14 13.22 1.28
C LEU A 135 24.26 13.40 2.32
N ARG A 136 24.12 12.79 3.48
CA ARG A 136 25.14 12.89 4.54
C ARG A 136 26.44 12.23 4.16
N HIS A 137 26.42 11.03 3.61
CA HIS A 137 27.64 10.27 3.31
C HIS A 137 28.32 10.68 2.01
N ASN A 138 27.55 11.01 0.99
CA ASN A 138 28.14 11.26 -0.34
C ASN A 138 28.37 12.76 -0.61
N LEU A 139 27.57 13.63 -0.01
CA LEU A 139 27.61 15.05 -0.36
C LEU A 139 28.25 15.93 0.69
N LEU A 140 27.98 15.75 2.00
CA LEU A 140 28.63 16.56 3.02
C LEU A 140 30.16 16.53 2.99
N PRO A 141 30.83 15.38 2.74
CA PRO A 141 32.29 15.38 2.60
C PRO A 141 32.80 16.12 1.38
N ARG A 142 32.00 16.22 0.31
CA ARG A 142 32.39 16.92 -0.93
C ARG A 142 32.10 18.41 -0.89
N TYR A 143 31.16 18.81 -0.05
CA TYR A 143 30.68 20.19 0.09
C TYR A 143 30.61 20.58 1.58
N PRO A 144 31.77 20.64 2.30
CA PRO A 144 31.79 21.11 3.68
C PRO A 144 31.36 22.57 3.70
N GLN A 145 30.30 22.88 4.46
CA GLN A 145 29.85 24.27 4.71
C GLN A 145 30.49 24.84 5.94
#